data_57f1826a3f834221c8466688b1a18ff6
#
_entry.id   57f1826a3f834221c8466688b1a18ff6
#
_cell.length_a   1.000
_cell.length_b   1.000
_cell.length_c   1.000
_cell.angle_alpha   90.00
_cell.angle_beta   90.00
_cell.angle_gamma   90.00
#
_symmetry.space_group_name_H-M   'P 1'
#
loop_
_entity.id
_entity.type
_entity.pdbx_description
1 polymer ?
#
loop_
_entity_poly.entity_id
_entity_poly.type
_entity_poly.pdbx_seq_one_letter_code
_entity_poly.pdbx_strand_id
1 'polypeptide(L)'
;MKALTEAQVERYRHDGFLFPFPALNEAERASCLGGLERYERWLGTTVPQADLKWRTQPHALLPWYADLVRHPRILDVVEDVIGPDILVWTGTFFIKEAVSPTFAAWHQDSTYFGLEPHEQVTAWVALTDASREAGCMEVLSAHGAPRQMHHAALRLKDSINRTGQTIMEPLDETGATMMQLEAGSFSLHHSLCVHRSAPNRAAHRRIGMGINYIPAHVRPTGPVRMSAMLARGTDRWGHFDLFEPPTAEFDTATHDLVYDRYAENYREQVKRHERQFAPAQVS
;
A
#
# COMPACT_ATOMS: atom_id res chain seq x y z
N MET A 1 11.53 -9.99 -19.10
CA MET A 1 10.17 -9.62 -18.65
C MET A 1 9.31 -10.87 -18.59
N LYS A 2 8.43 -10.96 -17.57
CA LYS A 2 7.59 -12.14 -17.32
C LYS A 2 6.12 -11.90 -17.68
N ALA A 3 5.62 -10.71 -17.44
CA ALA A 3 4.21 -10.37 -17.59
C ALA A 3 3.96 -9.06 -18.35
N LEU A 4 4.89 -8.10 -18.32
CA LEU A 4 4.77 -6.81 -18.98
C LEU A 4 5.54 -6.76 -20.29
N THR A 5 5.06 -5.93 -21.22
CA THR A 5 5.83 -5.51 -22.39
C THR A 5 6.76 -4.35 -22.04
N GLU A 6 7.81 -4.11 -22.85
CA GLU A 6 8.69 -2.94 -22.68
C GLU A 6 7.90 -1.62 -22.66
N ALA A 7 6.93 -1.49 -23.57
CA ALA A 7 6.07 -0.30 -23.61
C ALA A 7 5.26 -0.09 -22.33
N GLN A 8 4.82 -1.16 -21.66
CA GLN A 8 4.13 -1.05 -20.37
C GLN A 8 5.10 -0.63 -19.24
N VAL A 9 6.32 -1.16 -19.24
CA VAL A 9 7.35 -0.74 -18.27
C VAL A 9 7.70 0.75 -18.46
N GLU A 10 7.90 1.18 -19.71
CA GLU A 10 8.16 2.60 -20.01
C GLU A 10 6.97 3.50 -19.61
N ARG A 11 5.74 3.04 -19.85
CA ARG A 11 4.54 3.75 -19.42
C ARG A 11 4.48 3.86 -17.89
N TYR A 12 4.82 2.79 -17.16
CA TYR A 12 4.89 2.84 -15.69
C TYR A 12 5.92 3.87 -15.22
N ARG A 13 7.09 3.91 -15.83
CA ARG A 13 8.15 4.89 -15.50
C ARG A 13 7.71 6.32 -15.77
N HIS A 14 6.95 6.53 -16.84
CA HIS A 14 6.44 7.85 -17.22
C HIS A 14 5.26 8.30 -16.36
N ASP A 15 4.25 7.43 -16.20
CA ASP A 15 2.99 7.81 -15.55
C ASP A 15 3.02 7.56 -14.04
N GLY A 16 3.81 6.59 -13.57
CA GLY A 16 3.88 6.18 -12.18
C GLY A 16 2.83 5.13 -11.79
N PHE A 17 2.03 4.61 -12.74
CA PHE A 17 1.01 3.60 -12.47
C PHE A 17 0.67 2.74 -13.69
N LEU A 18 0.15 1.53 -13.42
CA LEU A 18 -0.44 0.63 -14.43
C LEU A 18 -1.64 -0.12 -13.85
N PHE A 19 -2.66 -0.36 -14.67
CA PHE A 19 -3.84 -1.17 -14.35
C PHE A 19 -4.68 -1.45 -15.61
N PRO A 20 -5.66 -2.38 -15.59
CA PRO A 20 -5.81 -3.47 -14.62
C PRO A 20 -4.96 -4.68 -15.01
N PHE A 21 -4.67 -5.53 -14.00
CA PHE A 21 -4.06 -6.83 -14.20
C PHE A 21 -4.88 -7.92 -13.50
N PRO A 22 -5.09 -9.10 -14.09
CA PRO A 22 -5.73 -10.21 -13.38
C PRO A 22 -4.75 -10.78 -12.34
N ALA A 23 -5.21 -10.93 -11.10
CA ALA A 23 -4.45 -11.59 -10.02
C ALA A 23 -5.10 -12.90 -9.59
N LEU A 24 -6.34 -12.86 -9.14
CA LEU A 24 -7.02 -13.95 -8.47
C LEU A 24 -8.15 -14.50 -9.33
N ASN A 25 -8.23 -15.81 -9.44
CA ASN A 25 -9.44 -16.47 -9.91
C ASN A 25 -10.52 -16.46 -8.82
N GLU A 26 -11.72 -16.94 -9.15
CA GLU A 26 -12.87 -16.91 -8.24
C GLU A 26 -12.61 -17.70 -6.94
N ALA A 27 -11.95 -18.87 -7.03
CA ALA A 27 -11.66 -19.70 -5.85
C ALA A 27 -10.60 -19.06 -4.95
N GLU A 28 -9.55 -18.48 -5.54
CA GLU A 28 -8.51 -17.74 -4.81
C GLU A 28 -9.10 -16.50 -4.12
N ARG A 29 -9.96 -15.76 -4.82
CA ARG A 29 -10.67 -14.60 -4.28
C ARG A 29 -11.61 -15.00 -3.13
N ALA A 30 -12.40 -16.05 -3.30
CA ALA A 30 -13.29 -16.57 -2.27
C ALA A 30 -12.52 -17.03 -1.03
N SER A 31 -11.35 -17.64 -1.21
CA SER A 31 -10.45 -18.03 -0.10
C SER A 31 -9.98 -16.79 0.69
N CYS A 32 -9.57 -15.72 0.00
CA CYS A 32 -9.17 -14.46 0.64
C CYS A 32 -10.33 -13.81 1.42
N LEU A 33 -11.53 -13.77 0.84
CA LEU A 33 -12.73 -13.25 1.51
C LEU A 33 -13.07 -14.06 2.75
N GLY A 34 -13.04 -15.40 2.67
CA GLY A 34 -13.23 -16.29 3.81
C GLY A 34 -12.17 -16.09 4.90
N GLY A 35 -10.93 -15.80 4.50
CA GLY A 35 -9.85 -15.42 5.41
C GLY A 35 -10.13 -14.11 6.15
N LEU A 36 -10.60 -13.09 5.43
CA LEU A 36 -11.00 -11.83 6.02
C LEU A 36 -12.17 -11.99 7.01
N GLU A 37 -13.18 -12.78 6.65
CA GLU A 37 -14.32 -13.06 7.54
C GLU A 37 -13.88 -13.77 8.84
N ARG A 38 -12.93 -14.71 8.76
CA ARG A 38 -12.36 -15.34 9.97
C ARG A 38 -11.60 -14.33 10.81
N TYR A 39 -10.87 -13.44 10.16
CA TYR A 39 -10.12 -12.38 10.83
C TYR A 39 -11.03 -11.40 11.56
N GLU A 40 -12.09 -10.91 10.91
CA GLU A 40 -13.07 -9.99 11.52
C GLU A 40 -13.83 -10.67 12.69
N ARG A 41 -14.12 -11.98 12.60
CA ARG A 41 -14.66 -12.75 13.73
C ARG A 41 -13.70 -12.83 14.91
N TRP A 42 -12.41 -13.05 14.65
CA TRP A 42 -11.39 -13.06 15.71
C TRP A 42 -11.23 -11.68 16.35
N LEU A 43 -11.27 -10.60 15.58
CA LEU A 43 -11.26 -9.21 16.08
C LEU A 43 -12.51 -8.85 16.88
N GLY A 44 -13.63 -9.54 16.68
CA GLY A 44 -14.94 -9.16 17.22
C GLY A 44 -15.52 -7.88 16.62
N THR A 45 -14.95 -7.38 15.51
CA THR A 45 -15.38 -6.17 14.81
C THR A 45 -14.88 -6.19 13.37
N THR A 46 -15.36 -5.26 12.52
CA THR A 46 -14.83 -5.10 11.17
C THR A 46 -13.45 -4.45 11.18
N VAL A 47 -12.60 -4.79 10.20
CA VAL A 47 -11.25 -4.21 10.09
C VAL A 47 -11.27 -2.66 10.06
N PRO A 48 -12.18 -1.97 9.36
CA PRO A 48 -12.26 -0.50 9.42
C PRO A 48 -12.53 0.08 10.81
N GLN A 49 -13.18 -0.66 11.69
CA GLN A 49 -13.51 -0.23 13.06
C GLN A 49 -12.42 -0.63 14.06
N ALA A 50 -11.59 -1.59 13.73
CA ALA A 50 -10.48 -2.04 14.58
C ALA A 50 -9.39 -0.98 14.72
N ASP A 51 -8.49 -1.15 15.69
CA ASP A 51 -7.30 -0.32 15.85
C ASP A 51 -6.40 -0.41 14.61
N LEU A 52 -5.63 0.66 14.35
CA LEU A 52 -4.74 0.75 13.20
C LEU A 52 -3.76 -0.43 13.12
N LYS A 53 -3.32 -0.93 14.26
CA LYS A 53 -2.47 -2.12 14.38
C LYS A 53 -3.01 -3.30 13.58
N TRP A 54 -4.30 -3.59 13.69
CA TRP A 54 -4.95 -4.73 13.05
C TRP A 54 -5.27 -4.53 11.56
N ARG A 55 -5.06 -3.32 11.05
CA ARG A 55 -5.18 -3.01 9.62
C ARG A 55 -3.86 -3.12 8.87
N THR A 56 -2.75 -3.02 9.62
CA THR A 56 -1.39 -2.87 9.08
C THR A 56 -0.58 -4.14 9.33
N GLN A 57 0.30 -4.51 8.41
CA GLN A 57 1.17 -5.70 8.48
C GLN A 57 0.44 -7.05 8.55
N PRO A 58 -0.71 -7.25 7.88
CA PRO A 58 -1.47 -8.51 8.00
C PRO A 58 -0.71 -9.73 7.48
N HIS A 59 0.28 -9.56 6.61
CA HIS A 59 1.14 -10.65 6.13
C HIS A 59 2.08 -11.22 7.21
N ALA A 60 2.23 -10.55 8.34
CA ALA A 60 2.93 -11.07 9.51
C ALA A 60 2.00 -11.79 10.51
N LEU A 61 0.68 -11.81 10.25
CA LEU A 61 -0.33 -12.38 11.15
C LEU A 61 -1.19 -13.45 10.48
N LEU A 62 -1.46 -13.31 9.18
CA LEU A 62 -2.45 -14.08 8.45
C LEU A 62 -1.77 -14.88 7.33
N PRO A 63 -1.71 -16.22 7.44
CA PRO A 63 -1.09 -17.07 6.40
C PRO A 63 -1.65 -16.80 5.01
N TRP A 64 -2.97 -16.68 4.87
CA TRP A 64 -3.60 -16.42 3.57
C TRP A 64 -3.19 -15.06 2.95
N TYR A 65 -2.93 -14.05 3.79
CA TYR A 65 -2.41 -12.76 3.30
C TYR A 65 -0.93 -12.87 2.93
N ALA A 66 -0.15 -13.63 3.69
CA ALA A 66 1.23 -13.96 3.36
C ALA A 66 1.35 -14.74 2.03
N ASP A 67 0.37 -15.58 1.71
CA ASP A 67 0.29 -16.27 0.41
C ASP A 67 -0.10 -15.27 -0.70
N LEU A 68 -1.05 -14.36 -0.44
CA LEU A 68 -1.45 -13.33 -1.41
C LEU A 68 -0.26 -12.43 -1.79
N VAL A 69 0.54 -11.95 -0.84
CA VAL A 69 1.67 -11.08 -1.15
C VAL A 69 2.81 -11.81 -1.89
N ARG A 70 2.78 -13.14 -1.93
CA ARG A 70 3.70 -13.97 -2.71
C ARG A 70 3.05 -14.57 -3.95
N HIS A 71 1.86 -14.11 -4.32
CA HIS A 71 1.11 -14.67 -5.44
C HIS A 71 1.87 -14.49 -6.76
N PRO A 72 2.11 -15.57 -7.54
CA PRO A 72 2.98 -15.52 -8.73
C PRO A 72 2.56 -14.46 -9.75
N ARG A 73 1.25 -14.34 -10.06
CA ARG A 73 0.76 -13.38 -11.05
C ARG A 73 0.98 -11.93 -10.63
N ILE A 74 0.99 -11.63 -9.33
CA ILE A 74 1.32 -10.29 -8.81
C ILE A 74 2.82 -10.08 -8.91
N LEU A 75 3.61 -11.04 -8.41
CA LEU A 75 5.07 -10.92 -8.37
C LEU A 75 5.70 -10.89 -9.77
N ASP A 76 5.10 -11.52 -10.79
CA ASP A 76 5.62 -11.47 -12.16
C ASP A 76 5.53 -10.05 -12.75
N VAL A 77 4.45 -9.32 -12.47
CA VAL A 77 4.29 -7.92 -12.88
C VAL A 77 5.19 -6.99 -12.05
N VAL A 78 5.28 -7.23 -10.74
CA VAL A 78 6.15 -6.46 -9.83
C VAL A 78 7.63 -6.63 -10.21
N GLU A 79 8.07 -7.86 -10.52
CA GLU A 79 9.45 -8.14 -10.92
C GLU A 79 9.87 -7.40 -12.20
N ASP A 80 8.95 -7.27 -13.15
CA ASP A 80 9.22 -6.52 -14.40
C ASP A 80 9.44 -5.01 -14.15
N VAL A 81 8.98 -4.50 -13.01
CA VAL A 81 9.09 -3.08 -12.64
C VAL A 81 10.28 -2.82 -11.72
N ILE A 82 10.49 -3.65 -10.68
CA ILE A 82 11.49 -3.40 -9.64
C ILE A 82 12.62 -4.44 -9.58
N GLY A 83 12.64 -5.41 -10.49
CA GLY A 83 13.66 -6.44 -10.52
C GLY A 83 13.35 -7.68 -9.69
N PRO A 84 14.25 -8.70 -9.71
CA PRO A 84 13.94 -10.04 -9.24
C PRO A 84 14.03 -10.26 -7.72
N ASP A 85 14.73 -9.39 -7.00
CA ASP A 85 14.95 -9.52 -5.56
C ASP A 85 13.96 -8.62 -4.81
N ILE A 86 12.84 -9.20 -4.36
CA ILE A 86 11.65 -8.48 -3.92
C ILE A 86 11.37 -8.76 -2.44
N LEU A 87 11.26 -7.70 -1.65
CA LEU A 87 10.76 -7.74 -0.29
C LEU A 87 9.35 -7.16 -0.20
N VAL A 88 8.51 -7.73 0.67
CA VAL A 88 7.29 -7.09 1.16
C VAL A 88 7.67 -6.26 2.37
N TRP A 89 7.53 -4.94 2.25
CA TRP A 89 7.82 -4.03 3.35
C TRP A 89 6.60 -3.78 4.24
N THR A 90 5.43 -3.58 3.65
CA THR A 90 4.18 -3.45 4.39
C THR A 90 2.98 -3.94 3.59
N GLY A 91 1.95 -4.35 4.31
CA GLY A 91 0.63 -4.62 3.78
C GLY A 91 -0.43 -3.87 4.60
N THR A 92 -1.54 -3.52 3.96
CA THR A 92 -2.62 -2.78 4.63
C THR A 92 -3.97 -3.14 4.03
N PHE A 93 -4.97 -3.29 4.88
CA PHE A 93 -6.36 -3.37 4.44
C PHE A 93 -6.91 -1.98 4.13
N PHE A 94 -7.39 -1.82 2.91
CA PHE A 94 -8.11 -0.63 2.45
C PHE A 94 -9.58 -0.97 2.20
N ILE A 95 -10.37 -1.01 3.27
CA ILE A 95 -11.79 -1.38 3.22
C ILE A 95 -12.64 -0.14 3.45
N LYS A 96 -13.63 0.06 2.59
CA LYS A 96 -14.72 1.03 2.77
C LYS A 96 -16.03 0.26 2.88
N GLU A 97 -16.77 0.48 3.95
CA GLU A 97 -18.09 -0.11 4.12
C GLU A 97 -19.06 0.37 3.03
N ALA A 98 -20.15 -0.35 2.82
CA ALA A 98 -21.21 0.09 1.91
C ALA A 98 -21.74 1.47 2.35
N VAL A 99 -21.96 2.37 1.39
CA VAL A 99 -22.48 3.72 1.63
C VAL A 99 -21.70 4.46 2.74
N SER A 100 -20.39 4.39 2.68
CA SER A 100 -19.48 4.96 3.70
C SER A 100 -18.94 6.31 3.25
N PRO A 101 -18.84 7.32 4.15
CA PRO A 101 -18.19 8.60 3.85
C PRO A 101 -16.66 8.50 3.79
N THR A 102 -16.09 7.34 4.02
CA THR A 102 -14.63 7.13 4.11
C THR A 102 -13.93 7.43 2.79
N PHE A 103 -12.94 8.31 2.82
CA PHE A 103 -12.17 8.77 1.67
C PHE A 103 -10.66 8.76 1.96
N ALA A 104 -9.82 8.91 0.92
CA ALA A 104 -8.42 9.29 1.05
C ALA A 104 -8.20 10.63 0.35
N ALA A 105 -7.57 11.59 1.04
CA ALA A 105 -7.12 12.84 0.44
C ALA A 105 -5.99 12.59 -0.58
N TRP A 106 -5.69 13.57 -1.45
CA TRP A 106 -4.52 13.51 -2.31
C TRP A 106 -3.25 13.35 -1.49
N HIS A 107 -2.47 12.31 -1.77
CA HIS A 107 -1.23 11.99 -1.06
C HIS A 107 -0.26 11.18 -1.94
N GLN A 108 0.93 11.00 -1.42
CA GLN A 108 1.96 10.08 -1.92
C GLN A 108 2.32 9.14 -0.78
N ASP A 109 2.46 7.86 -1.06
CA ASP A 109 2.77 6.83 -0.05
C ASP A 109 4.15 7.03 0.59
N SER A 110 5.14 7.43 -0.22
CA SER A 110 6.54 7.57 0.21
C SER A 110 6.79 8.56 1.33
N THR A 111 5.87 9.51 1.56
CA THR A 111 6.07 10.67 2.45
C THR A 111 6.59 10.29 3.85
N TYR A 112 6.05 9.22 4.43
CA TYR A 112 6.41 8.76 5.77
C TYR A 112 7.01 7.36 5.80
N PHE A 113 7.42 6.83 4.65
CA PHE A 113 8.05 5.51 4.60
C PHE A 113 9.49 5.54 5.11
N GLY A 114 10.22 6.61 4.80
CA GLY A 114 11.62 6.73 5.18
C GLY A 114 12.48 5.68 4.51
N LEU A 115 12.28 5.46 3.22
CA LEU A 115 13.01 4.49 2.40
C LEU A 115 13.70 5.22 1.25
N GLU A 116 14.89 4.78 0.89
CA GLU A 116 15.65 5.26 -0.26
C GLU A 116 16.40 4.13 -0.99
N PRO A 117 16.54 4.20 -2.35
CA PRO A 117 15.86 5.15 -3.25
C PRO A 117 14.33 4.96 -3.23
N HIS A 118 13.58 5.91 -3.79
CA HIS A 118 12.12 5.82 -3.94
C HIS A 118 11.75 4.87 -5.08
N GLU A 119 11.95 3.59 -4.87
CA GLU A 119 11.68 2.52 -5.85
C GLU A 119 10.57 1.55 -5.36
N GLN A 120 9.80 1.98 -4.37
CA GLN A 120 8.67 1.19 -3.88
C GLN A 120 7.54 1.17 -4.89
N VAL A 121 6.91 0.01 -5.02
CA VAL A 121 5.69 -0.17 -5.80
C VAL A 121 4.58 -0.73 -4.91
N THR A 122 3.41 -0.12 -4.97
CA THR A 122 2.22 -0.65 -4.32
C THR A 122 1.41 -1.45 -5.33
N ALA A 123 1.19 -2.74 -5.05
CA ALA A 123 0.14 -3.51 -5.70
C ALA A 123 -1.15 -3.37 -4.87
N TRP A 124 -2.20 -2.83 -5.48
CA TRP A 124 -3.51 -2.71 -4.84
C TRP A 124 -4.46 -3.75 -5.44
N VAL A 125 -4.78 -4.79 -4.67
CA VAL A 125 -5.60 -5.94 -5.08
C VAL A 125 -7.05 -5.73 -4.67
N ALA A 126 -7.97 -5.82 -5.62
CA ALA A 126 -9.41 -5.71 -5.40
C ALA A 126 -10.02 -7.08 -5.07
N LEU A 127 -10.56 -7.29 -3.87
CA LEU A 127 -11.36 -8.48 -3.55
C LEU A 127 -12.85 -8.33 -3.90
N THR A 128 -13.31 -7.09 -4.01
CA THR A 128 -14.63 -6.71 -4.52
C THR A 128 -14.46 -5.64 -5.57
N ASP A 129 -15.48 -5.41 -6.40
CA ASP A 129 -15.40 -4.38 -7.42
C ASP A 129 -15.06 -3.01 -6.83
N ALA A 130 -14.03 -2.40 -7.37
CA ALA A 130 -13.61 -1.04 -7.06
C ALA A 130 -13.99 -0.12 -8.22
N SER A 131 -15.28 0.07 -8.42
CA SER A 131 -15.85 0.97 -9.42
C SER A 131 -15.75 2.45 -8.97
N ARG A 132 -16.07 3.36 -9.87
CA ARG A 132 -16.22 4.79 -9.54
C ARG A 132 -17.18 4.99 -8.37
N GLU A 133 -18.32 4.31 -8.37
CA GLU A 133 -19.33 4.40 -7.32
C GLU A 133 -18.83 3.83 -5.99
N ALA A 134 -18.02 2.76 -6.03
CA ALA A 134 -17.39 2.18 -4.85
C ALA A 134 -16.19 3.00 -4.34
N GLY A 135 -15.90 4.15 -4.95
CA GLY A 135 -14.78 5.02 -4.57
C GLY A 135 -13.43 4.39 -4.89
N CYS A 136 -13.23 3.99 -6.17
CA CYS A 136 -11.94 3.54 -6.68
C CYS A 136 -10.86 4.59 -6.46
N MET A 137 -9.61 4.21 -6.67
CA MET A 137 -8.48 5.13 -6.63
C MET A 137 -8.49 6.05 -7.86
N GLU A 138 -8.14 7.32 -7.66
CA GLU A 138 -7.83 8.29 -8.71
C GLU A 138 -6.36 8.64 -8.61
N VAL A 139 -5.68 8.74 -9.74
CA VAL A 139 -4.24 9.00 -9.83
C VAL A 139 -3.95 10.13 -10.81
N LEU A 140 -2.87 10.85 -10.55
CA LEU A 140 -2.30 11.82 -11.48
C LEU A 140 -1.01 11.25 -12.10
N SER A 141 -0.82 11.42 -13.41
CA SER A 141 0.42 11.04 -14.07
C SER A 141 1.60 11.87 -13.56
N ALA A 142 2.73 11.21 -13.35
CA ALA A 142 3.97 11.87 -12.97
C ALA A 142 4.67 12.59 -14.15
N HIS A 143 4.21 12.32 -15.37
CA HIS A 143 4.79 12.87 -16.62
C HIS A 143 6.32 12.72 -16.70
N GLY A 144 6.86 11.58 -16.23
CA GLY A 144 8.28 11.26 -16.24
C GLY A 144 9.15 12.01 -15.20
N ALA A 145 8.56 12.81 -14.34
CA ALA A 145 9.27 13.60 -13.33
C ALA A 145 8.66 13.46 -11.92
N PRO A 146 8.62 12.23 -11.33
CA PRO A 146 8.09 12.04 -10.01
C PRO A 146 8.95 12.79 -8.97
N ARG A 147 8.31 13.53 -8.08
CA ARG A 147 8.97 14.21 -6.96
C ARG A 147 8.18 14.05 -5.68
N GLN A 148 8.87 14.08 -4.55
CA GLN A 148 8.19 14.17 -3.25
C GLN A 148 7.58 15.57 -3.09
N MET A 149 6.29 15.61 -2.82
CA MET A 149 5.55 16.84 -2.54
C MET A 149 5.48 17.11 -1.05
N HIS A 150 5.17 18.35 -0.68
CA HIS A 150 4.93 18.72 0.71
C HIS A 150 3.60 18.14 1.21
N HIS A 151 3.64 17.44 2.34
CA HIS A 151 2.46 16.89 3.00
C HIS A 151 2.32 17.44 4.42
N ALA A 152 1.09 17.41 4.91
CA ALA A 152 0.79 17.60 6.32
C ALA A 152 0.00 16.40 6.85
N ALA A 153 0.18 16.10 8.13
CA ALA A 153 -0.57 15.07 8.85
C ALA A 153 -1.89 15.68 9.37
N LEU A 154 -2.84 15.92 8.48
CA LEU A 154 -4.15 16.45 8.83
C LEU A 154 -5.07 15.30 9.30
N ARG A 155 -5.55 15.38 10.53
CA ARG A 155 -6.52 14.42 11.07
C ARG A 155 -7.93 14.70 10.53
N LEU A 156 -8.14 14.43 9.24
CA LEU A 156 -9.43 14.61 8.60
C LEU A 156 -10.43 13.56 9.09
N LYS A 157 -11.63 14.00 9.46
CA LYS A 157 -12.73 13.09 9.79
C LYS A 157 -13.02 12.20 8.56
N ASP A 158 -13.31 10.94 8.79
CA ASP A 158 -13.61 9.94 7.76
C ASP A 158 -12.45 9.61 6.81
N SER A 159 -11.22 10.11 7.04
CA SER A 159 -10.06 9.69 6.26
C SER A 159 -9.70 8.23 6.53
N ILE A 160 -9.56 7.43 5.46
CA ILE A 160 -9.07 6.05 5.54
C ILE A 160 -7.61 6.01 5.99
N ASN A 161 -6.84 7.03 5.60
CA ASN A 161 -5.48 7.27 6.08
C ASN A 161 -5.57 7.98 7.43
N ARG A 162 -5.75 7.22 8.52
CA ARG A 162 -5.91 7.76 9.89
C ARG A 162 -4.77 8.68 10.33
N THR A 163 -3.62 8.59 9.68
CA THR A 163 -2.46 9.46 9.85
C THR A 163 -2.62 10.80 9.16
N GLY A 164 -3.61 10.92 8.26
CA GLY A 164 -4.03 12.18 7.66
C GLY A 164 -3.06 12.75 6.63
N GLN A 165 -2.25 11.92 5.96
CA GLN A 165 -1.41 12.39 4.86
C GLN A 165 -2.23 13.19 3.84
N THR A 166 -1.84 14.43 3.62
CA THR A 166 -2.52 15.32 2.68
C THR A 166 -1.48 16.21 2.01
N ILE A 167 -1.49 16.27 0.67
CA ILE A 167 -0.65 17.19 -0.09
C ILE A 167 -1.10 18.62 0.17
N MET A 168 -0.15 19.50 0.47
CA MET A 168 -0.38 20.91 0.79
C MET A 168 -0.08 21.85 -0.39
N GLU A 169 0.41 21.31 -1.49
CA GLU A 169 0.68 22.05 -2.70
C GLU A 169 -0.55 22.05 -3.63
N PRO A 170 -0.75 23.11 -4.46
CA PRO A 170 -1.76 23.08 -5.50
C PRO A 170 -1.53 21.92 -6.48
N LEU A 171 -2.61 21.21 -6.83
CA LEU A 171 -2.59 20.12 -7.81
C LEU A 171 -3.42 20.52 -9.03
N ASP A 172 -2.90 20.24 -10.21
CA ASP A 172 -3.70 20.19 -11.41
C ASP A 172 -4.39 18.83 -11.51
N GLU A 173 -5.67 18.79 -11.19
CA GLU A 173 -6.48 17.58 -11.24
C GLU A 173 -6.99 17.25 -12.66
N THR A 174 -6.65 18.09 -13.64
CA THR A 174 -7.01 17.87 -15.05
C THR A 174 -6.35 16.57 -15.53
N GLY A 175 -7.15 15.65 -16.07
CA GLY A 175 -6.63 14.36 -16.55
C GLY A 175 -6.40 13.31 -15.45
N ALA A 176 -6.93 13.52 -14.24
CA ALA A 176 -6.93 12.45 -13.23
C ALA A 176 -7.57 11.17 -13.77
N THR A 177 -6.88 10.05 -13.61
CA THR A 177 -7.30 8.74 -14.11
C THR A 177 -7.94 7.93 -13.01
N MET A 178 -9.16 7.43 -13.24
CA MET A 178 -9.85 6.53 -12.33
C MET A 178 -9.37 5.10 -12.53
N MET A 179 -8.72 4.52 -11.54
CA MET A 179 -8.25 3.14 -11.54
C MET A 179 -9.37 2.20 -11.10
N GLN A 180 -10.36 2.01 -11.96
CA GLN A 180 -11.43 1.05 -11.71
C GLN A 180 -10.91 -0.38 -11.89
N LEU A 181 -11.26 -1.27 -10.96
CA LEU A 181 -10.85 -2.67 -10.95
C LEU A 181 -12.05 -3.57 -10.72
N GLU A 182 -12.15 -4.62 -11.52
CA GLU A 182 -13.02 -5.75 -11.23
C GLU A 182 -12.45 -6.59 -10.09
N ALA A 183 -13.30 -7.27 -9.35
CA ALA A 183 -12.90 -8.19 -8.29
C ALA A 183 -11.93 -9.26 -8.80
N GLY A 184 -10.83 -9.48 -8.08
CA GLY A 184 -9.74 -10.38 -8.49
C GLY A 184 -8.65 -9.71 -9.32
N SER A 185 -8.81 -8.44 -9.70
CA SER A 185 -7.79 -7.67 -10.42
C SER A 185 -6.94 -6.82 -9.47
N PHE A 186 -5.80 -6.31 -9.98
CA PHE A 186 -4.95 -5.40 -9.23
C PHE A 186 -4.39 -4.28 -10.11
N SER A 187 -3.89 -3.26 -9.46
CA SER A 187 -3.15 -2.15 -10.04
C SER A 187 -1.77 -2.02 -9.43
N LEU A 188 -0.84 -1.38 -10.14
CA LEU A 188 0.44 -0.94 -9.61
C LEU A 188 0.51 0.58 -9.60
N HIS A 189 1.07 1.15 -8.53
CA HIS A 189 1.48 2.54 -8.51
C HIS A 189 2.79 2.73 -7.74
N HIS A 190 3.57 3.67 -8.22
CA HIS A 190 4.84 4.08 -7.61
C HIS A 190 4.58 4.84 -6.31
N SER A 191 5.47 4.73 -5.33
CA SER A 191 5.32 5.39 -4.03
C SER A 191 5.23 6.93 -4.11
N LEU A 192 5.74 7.54 -5.18
CA LEU A 192 5.62 8.97 -5.48
C LEU A 192 4.39 9.30 -6.34
N CYS A 193 3.57 8.32 -6.74
CA CYS A 193 2.35 8.56 -7.49
C CYS A 193 1.35 9.33 -6.62
N VAL A 194 0.87 10.46 -7.14
CA VAL A 194 -0.15 11.27 -6.46
C VAL A 194 -1.51 10.61 -6.65
N HIS A 195 -2.17 10.26 -5.55
CA HIS A 195 -3.44 9.55 -5.61
C HIS A 195 -4.40 9.89 -4.48
N ARG A 196 -5.69 9.64 -4.71
CA ARG A 196 -6.78 9.77 -3.74
C ARG A 196 -7.82 8.68 -3.92
N SER A 197 -8.84 8.65 -3.08
CA SER A 197 -10.06 7.87 -3.33
C SER A 197 -11.30 8.53 -2.72
N ALA A 198 -12.37 8.66 -3.52
CA ALA A 198 -13.66 9.22 -3.10
C ALA A 198 -14.40 8.28 -2.11
N PRO A 199 -15.45 8.75 -1.39
CA PRO A 199 -16.32 7.91 -0.60
C PRO A 199 -16.92 6.72 -1.38
N ASN A 200 -17.22 5.63 -0.67
CA ASN A 200 -17.97 4.52 -1.24
C ASN A 200 -19.47 4.82 -1.19
N ARG A 201 -20.09 4.94 -2.36
CA ARG A 201 -21.55 5.14 -2.52
C ARG A 201 -22.27 3.87 -2.96
N ALA A 202 -21.52 2.81 -3.31
CA ALA A 202 -22.10 1.54 -3.72
C ALA A 202 -22.72 0.79 -2.53
N ALA A 203 -23.66 -0.10 -2.83
CA ALA A 203 -24.35 -0.92 -1.85
C ALA A 203 -23.52 -2.10 -1.32
N HIS A 204 -22.26 -2.26 -1.77
CA HIS A 204 -21.35 -3.30 -1.31
C HIS A 204 -20.11 -2.69 -0.66
N ARG A 205 -19.44 -3.48 0.19
CA ARG A 205 -18.13 -3.13 0.74
C ARG A 205 -17.09 -3.10 -0.38
N ARG A 206 -16.26 -2.04 -0.47
CA ARG A 206 -15.06 -2.05 -1.29
C ARG A 206 -13.91 -2.61 -0.46
N ILE A 207 -13.49 -3.82 -0.78
CA ILE A 207 -12.43 -4.53 -0.08
C ILE A 207 -11.19 -4.55 -0.97
N GLY A 208 -10.16 -3.80 -0.56
CA GLY A 208 -8.88 -3.75 -1.23
C GLY A 208 -7.73 -4.01 -0.28
N MET A 209 -6.63 -4.50 -0.82
CA MET A 209 -5.39 -4.80 -0.11
C MET A 209 -4.24 -4.09 -0.79
N GLY A 210 -3.60 -3.16 -0.09
CA GLY A 210 -2.37 -2.52 -0.54
C GLY A 210 -1.17 -3.32 -0.06
N ILE A 211 -0.29 -3.69 -0.98
CA ILE A 211 0.94 -4.42 -0.72
C ILE A 211 2.10 -3.58 -1.24
N ASN A 212 2.95 -3.14 -0.34
CA ASN A 212 4.12 -2.33 -0.71
C ASN A 212 5.33 -3.24 -0.87
N TYR A 213 5.78 -3.39 -2.11
CA TYR A 213 6.99 -4.10 -2.47
C TYR A 213 8.16 -3.14 -2.64
N ILE A 214 9.34 -3.61 -2.27
CA ILE A 214 10.60 -2.89 -2.46
C ILE A 214 11.65 -3.82 -3.07
N PRO A 215 12.55 -3.32 -3.93
CA PRO A 215 13.77 -4.04 -4.26
C PRO A 215 14.62 -4.25 -3.01
N ALA A 216 15.31 -5.37 -2.89
CA ALA A 216 16.10 -5.69 -1.71
C ALA A 216 17.24 -4.68 -1.41
N HIS A 217 17.67 -3.89 -2.40
CA HIS A 217 18.69 -2.85 -2.22
C HIS A 217 18.17 -1.54 -1.60
N VAL A 218 16.86 -1.35 -1.54
CA VAL A 218 16.25 -0.19 -0.85
C VAL A 218 16.54 -0.29 0.64
N ARG A 219 16.82 0.85 1.27
CA ARG A 219 17.20 0.89 2.70
C ARG A 219 16.38 1.91 3.50
N PRO A 220 16.20 1.68 4.80
CA PRO A 220 15.64 2.68 5.70
C PRO A 220 16.56 3.89 5.85
N THR A 221 15.98 5.10 5.92
CA THR A 221 16.71 6.36 6.16
C THR A 221 16.72 6.80 7.62
N GLY A 222 15.90 6.14 8.46
CA GLY A 222 15.77 6.42 9.90
C GLY A 222 16.63 5.50 10.77
N PRO A 223 16.64 5.72 12.09
CA PRO A 223 17.39 4.93 13.05
C PRO A 223 16.75 3.58 13.38
N VAL A 224 15.50 3.39 13.04
CA VAL A 224 14.74 2.18 13.38
C VAL A 224 15.15 1.04 12.46
N ARG A 225 15.54 -0.09 13.03
CA ARG A 225 15.79 -1.32 12.29
C ARG A 225 14.43 -1.93 11.88
N MET A 226 14.12 -1.80 10.60
CA MET A 226 12.84 -2.24 10.04
C MET A 226 12.82 -3.74 9.76
N SER A 227 11.62 -4.31 9.73
CA SER A 227 11.38 -5.69 9.30
C SER A 227 10.80 -5.73 7.89
N ALA A 228 11.06 -6.82 7.16
CA ALA A 228 10.45 -7.11 5.87
C ALA A 228 10.31 -8.63 5.67
N MET A 229 9.50 -9.05 4.72
CA MET A 229 9.39 -10.46 4.34
C MET A 229 9.94 -10.65 2.92
N LEU A 230 10.76 -11.69 2.71
CA LEU A 230 11.22 -12.03 1.36
C LEU A 230 10.05 -12.61 0.56
N ALA A 231 9.68 -11.93 -0.52
CA ALA A 231 8.63 -12.40 -1.43
C ALA A 231 9.18 -13.23 -2.59
N ARG A 232 10.32 -12.82 -3.15
CA ARG A 232 10.98 -13.48 -4.30
C ARG A 232 12.46 -13.14 -4.34
N GLY A 233 13.27 -14.01 -4.94
CA GLY A 233 14.71 -13.79 -5.13
C GLY A 233 15.53 -13.98 -3.87
N THR A 234 16.52 -13.11 -3.68
CA THR A 234 17.43 -13.16 -2.53
C THR A 234 17.71 -11.77 -1.97
N ASP A 235 17.80 -11.67 -0.64
CA ASP A 235 18.32 -10.45 0.00
C ASP A 235 19.84 -10.60 0.22
N ARG A 236 20.64 -9.85 -0.52
CA ARG A 236 22.11 -9.78 -0.39
C ARG A 236 22.56 -8.56 0.37
N TRP A 237 21.63 -7.65 0.72
CA TRP A 237 21.93 -6.34 1.28
C TRP A 237 21.76 -6.31 2.80
N GLY A 238 20.82 -7.09 3.33
CA GLY A 238 20.60 -7.19 4.77
C GLY A 238 20.19 -5.88 5.43
N HIS A 239 19.46 -5.04 4.72
CA HIS A 239 18.99 -3.76 5.24
C HIS A 239 17.83 -3.88 6.23
N PHE A 240 17.12 -5.03 6.18
CA PHE A 240 15.96 -5.33 7.00
C PHE A 240 16.18 -6.60 7.83
N ASP A 241 15.49 -6.71 8.96
CA ASP A 241 15.36 -7.99 9.65
C ASP A 241 14.25 -8.78 8.95
N LEU A 242 14.62 -9.86 8.27
CA LEU A 242 13.66 -10.70 7.58
C LEU A 242 12.90 -11.57 8.58
N PHE A 243 11.60 -11.73 8.33
CA PHE A 243 10.75 -12.68 9.06
C PHE A 243 10.09 -13.66 8.09
N GLU A 244 9.81 -14.86 8.61
CA GLU A 244 9.15 -15.93 7.86
C GLU A 244 7.63 -15.72 7.84
N PRO A 245 6.94 -16.16 6.78
CA PRO A 245 5.48 -16.16 6.74
C PRO A 245 4.88 -16.87 7.94
N PRO A 246 3.78 -16.34 8.51
CA PRO A 246 3.10 -17.00 9.62
C PRO A 246 2.55 -18.38 9.18
N THR A 247 2.70 -19.40 10.03
CA THR A 247 2.21 -20.76 9.79
C THR A 247 0.87 -21.03 10.47
N ALA A 248 0.48 -20.18 11.42
CA ALA A 248 -0.79 -20.25 12.14
C ALA A 248 -1.51 -18.90 12.08
N GLU A 249 -2.84 -18.92 11.97
CA GLU A 249 -3.66 -17.71 12.06
C GLU A 249 -3.61 -17.16 13.49
N PHE A 250 -3.47 -15.83 13.59
CA PHE A 250 -3.61 -15.05 14.84
C PHE A 250 -2.50 -15.27 15.88
N ASP A 251 -1.34 -15.81 15.47
CA ASP A 251 -0.14 -15.72 16.31
C ASP A 251 0.45 -14.32 16.19
N THR A 252 0.26 -13.53 17.24
CA THR A 252 0.58 -12.10 17.21
C THR A 252 2.05 -11.77 17.44
N ALA A 253 2.88 -12.72 17.86
CA ALA A 253 4.25 -12.41 18.30
C ALA A 253 5.10 -11.73 17.20
N THR A 254 5.11 -12.30 16.00
CA THR A 254 5.81 -11.70 14.86
C THR A 254 5.14 -10.40 14.41
N HIS A 255 3.81 -10.38 14.34
CA HIS A 255 3.05 -9.19 13.95
C HIS A 255 3.30 -8.01 14.89
N ASP A 256 3.33 -8.24 16.21
CA ASP A 256 3.56 -7.22 17.22
C ASP A 256 4.93 -6.57 17.02
N LEU A 257 5.98 -7.37 16.85
CA LEU A 257 7.33 -6.87 16.59
C LEU A 257 7.41 -6.05 15.29
N VAL A 258 6.85 -6.58 14.21
CA VAL A 258 6.87 -5.93 12.88
C VAL A 258 6.08 -4.63 12.91
N TYR A 259 4.90 -4.63 13.54
CA TYR A 259 4.07 -3.44 13.69
C TYR A 259 4.72 -2.37 14.56
N ASP A 260 5.31 -2.73 15.69
CA ASP A 260 5.93 -1.77 16.61
C ASP A 260 7.09 -1.03 15.92
N ARG A 261 7.95 -1.74 15.19
CA ARG A 261 9.02 -1.15 14.38
C ARG A 261 8.47 -0.22 13.28
N TYR A 262 7.45 -0.66 12.57
CA TYR A 262 6.76 0.16 11.57
C TYR A 262 6.19 1.43 12.18
N ALA A 263 5.47 1.32 13.28
CA ALA A 263 4.83 2.46 13.97
C ALA A 263 5.86 3.44 14.55
N GLU A 264 6.99 2.95 15.05
CA GLU A 264 8.09 3.77 15.52
C GLU A 264 8.72 4.54 14.36
N ASN A 265 9.12 3.84 13.27
CA ASN A 265 9.65 4.48 12.08
C ASN A 265 8.69 5.53 11.53
N TYR A 266 7.40 5.21 11.41
CA TYR A 266 6.40 6.15 10.92
C TYR A 266 6.35 7.44 11.75
N ARG A 267 6.36 7.33 13.08
CA ARG A 267 6.40 8.51 13.99
C ARG A 267 7.65 9.35 13.78
N GLU A 268 8.80 8.72 13.59
CA GLU A 268 10.06 9.44 13.33
C GLU A 268 10.06 10.15 11.97
N GLN A 269 9.49 9.51 10.93
CA GLN A 269 9.40 10.13 9.61
C GLN A 269 8.43 11.32 9.60
N VAL A 270 7.30 11.24 10.30
CA VAL A 270 6.37 12.38 10.48
C VAL A 270 7.10 13.55 11.11
N LYS A 271 7.80 13.36 12.23
CA LYS A 271 8.58 14.41 12.91
C LYS A 271 9.68 15.00 12.01
N ARG A 272 10.34 14.15 11.20
CA ARG A 272 11.39 14.58 10.28
C ARG A 272 10.81 15.45 9.17
N HIS A 273 9.70 15.03 8.59
CA HIS A 273 9.00 15.76 7.53
C HIS A 273 8.48 17.10 8.04
N GLU A 274 7.84 17.15 9.20
CA GLU A 274 7.37 18.38 9.83
C GLU A 274 8.50 19.38 10.05
N ARG A 275 9.68 18.92 10.51
CA ARG A 275 10.87 19.78 10.68
C ARG A 275 11.40 20.32 9.35
N GLN A 276 11.37 19.52 8.28
CA GLN A 276 11.85 19.92 6.95
C GLN A 276 11.01 21.05 6.35
N PHE A 277 9.71 21.06 6.62
CA PHE A 277 8.75 22.02 6.09
C PHE A 277 8.27 23.04 7.12
N ALA A 278 8.86 23.06 8.33
CA ALA A 278 8.59 24.10 9.29
C ALA A 278 9.00 25.47 8.73
N PRO A 279 8.16 26.54 8.86
CA PRO A 279 8.56 27.88 8.46
C PRO A 279 9.85 28.25 9.20
N ALA A 280 10.83 28.82 8.47
CA ALA A 280 12.05 29.33 9.07
C ALA A 280 11.66 30.25 10.23
N GLN A 281 12.18 29.97 11.43
CA GLN A 281 11.99 30.89 12.55
C GLN A 281 12.67 32.19 12.15
N VAL A 282 11.86 33.21 11.90
CA VAL A 282 12.34 34.59 11.68
C VAL A 282 12.89 35.02 13.04
N SER A 283 14.21 35.03 13.16
CA SER A 283 14.95 35.58 14.30
C SER A 283 14.95 37.10 14.29
#